data_1f4dd95994ad6eac0033b2a7f0a221f3
#
_entry.id   1f4dd95994ad6eac0033b2a7f0a221f3
#
_cell.length_a   1.000
_cell.length_b   1.000
_cell.length_c   1.000
_cell.angle_alpha   90.00
_cell.angle_beta   90.00
_cell.angle_gamma   90.00
#
_symmetry.space_group_name_H-M   'P 1'
#
loop_
_entity.id
_entity.type
_entity.pdbx_description
1 polymer ?
#
loop_
_entity_poly.entity_id
_entity_poly.type
_entity_poly.pdbx_seq_one_letter_code
_entity_poly.pdbx_strand_id
1 'polypeptide(L)'
;LHMPGHKGVPFLGCENRDITEICGADELYEAEGIIAASEKNASELFGFGKTIYGTEGSSQCIRTMLFLALQARENRTERPVILAARNAHKAFLYSCALLDVDVEWLLPEGAKSLCACPITAEQVAEGLKKSSAFAVYITAPDYLGYSPDIKEIAAACRAAGVPLLVDNAHGAYLKFLHPSKHPLDLGAAM
;
A
#
# COMPACT_ATOMS: atom_id res chain seq x y z
N LEU A 1 12.69 3.56 37.27
CA LEU A 1 12.02 2.46 36.56
C LEU A 1 12.68 2.33 35.20
N HIS A 2 13.18 1.16 34.87
CA HIS A 2 13.83 0.86 33.61
C HIS A 2 12.97 -0.14 32.83
N MET A 3 12.95 -0.02 31.52
CA MET A 3 12.40 -1.02 30.62
C MET A 3 13.46 -2.12 30.35
N PRO A 4 13.06 -3.35 30.11
CA PRO A 4 11.71 -3.89 30.24
C PRO A 4 11.28 -4.03 31.71
N GLY A 5 9.98 -3.92 31.97
CA GLY A 5 9.41 -3.98 33.32
C GLY A 5 9.68 -5.28 34.10
N HIS A 6 9.75 -6.41 33.38
CA HIS A 6 10.01 -7.75 33.94
C HIS A 6 11.47 -7.96 34.44
N LYS A 7 12.42 -7.08 34.05
CA LYS A 7 13.85 -7.15 34.49
C LYS A 7 14.51 -8.49 34.22
N GLY A 8 14.08 -9.22 33.19
CA GLY A 8 14.56 -10.57 32.89
C GLY A 8 14.03 -11.68 33.83
N VAL A 9 13.11 -11.37 34.72
CA VAL A 9 12.49 -12.38 35.58
C VAL A 9 11.46 -13.15 34.81
N PRO A 10 11.60 -14.47 34.62
CA PRO A 10 10.66 -15.26 33.82
C PRO A 10 9.36 -15.45 34.61
N PHE A 11 8.27 -14.93 34.06
CA PHE A 11 6.90 -15.13 34.56
C PHE A 11 6.04 -15.88 33.55
N LEU A 12 6.07 -15.44 32.28
CA LEU A 12 5.36 -16.06 31.16
C LEU A 12 6.28 -17.00 30.35
N GLY A 13 7.58 -16.97 30.60
CA GLY A 13 8.58 -17.78 29.90
C GLY A 13 9.06 -17.21 28.56
N CYS A 14 8.63 -16.01 28.19
CA CYS A 14 9.04 -15.32 26.96
C CYS A 14 9.80 -14.01 27.20
N GLU A 15 10.01 -13.62 28.44
CA GLU A 15 10.63 -12.36 28.84
C GLU A 15 12.06 -12.19 28.30
N ASN A 16 12.79 -13.28 28.16
CA ASN A 16 14.13 -13.28 27.58
C ASN A 16 14.15 -12.99 26.05
N ARG A 17 12.99 -12.92 25.41
CA ARG A 17 12.81 -12.53 23.99
C ARG A 17 12.34 -11.09 23.84
N ASP A 18 11.94 -10.45 24.92
CA ASP A 18 11.60 -9.03 24.97
C ASP A 18 12.87 -8.23 25.21
N ILE A 19 13.51 -7.78 24.16
CA ILE A 19 14.73 -6.99 24.22
C ILE A 19 14.48 -5.49 24.29
N THR A 20 13.27 -5.05 23.96
CA THR A 20 12.90 -3.63 23.99
C THR A 20 13.97 -2.67 23.40
N GLU A 21 13.91 -1.40 23.68
CA GLU A 21 14.76 -0.31 23.17
C GLU A 21 16.08 -0.20 23.96
N ILE A 22 16.87 -1.25 23.99
CA ILE A 22 18.19 -1.26 24.64
C ILE A 22 19.30 -0.96 23.64
N CYS A 23 20.49 -0.58 24.14
CA CYS A 23 21.66 -0.36 23.31
C CYS A 23 21.97 -1.62 22.47
N GLY A 24 22.06 -1.43 21.14
CA GLY A 24 22.25 -2.51 20.16
C GLY A 24 20.98 -3.18 19.63
N ALA A 25 19.82 -2.92 20.26
CA ALA A 25 18.51 -3.13 19.64
C ALA A 25 18.14 -1.86 18.85
N ASP A 26 17.18 -2.00 17.96
CA ASP A 26 16.61 -0.88 17.20
C ASP A 26 15.13 -0.78 17.55
N GLU A 27 14.47 0.30 17.12
CA GLU A 27 13.05 0.43 17.30
C GLU A 27 12.41 0.83 15.96
N LEU A 28 11.16 0.43 15.75
CA LEU A 28 10.53 0.53 14.42
C LEU A 28 10.12 1.96 14.05
N TYR A 29 9.81 2.79 15.04
CA TYR A 29 9.27 4.13 14.80
C TYR A 29 10.35 5.12 14.33
N GLU A 30 11.52 5.08 14.95
CA GLU A 30 12.69 5.91 14.62
C GLU A 30 13.90 5.04 14.27
N ALA A 31 13.71 4.07 13.37
CA ALA A 31 14.73 3.11 12.99
C ALA A 31 16.07 3.78 12.61
N GLU A 32 17.12 3.52 13.36
CA GLU A 32 18.46 4.07 13.14
C GLU A 32 19.56 2.99 13.04
N GLY A 33 19.25 1.75 13.44
CA GLY A 33 20.17 0.62 13.51
C GLY A 33 19.88 -0.48 12.50
N ILE A 34 19.67 -1.70 13.02
CA ILE A 34 19.47 -2.91 12.19
C ILE A 34 18.19 -2.87 11.36
N ILE A 35 17.14 -2.24 11.85
CA ILE A 35 15.89 -2.09 11.11
C ILE A 35 16.11 -1.13 9.94
N ALA A 36 16.71 0.04 10.17
CA ALA A 36 17.06 0.98 9.11
C ALA A 36 17.94 0.34 8.03
N ALA A 37 18.95 -0.45 8.44
CA ALA A 37 19.80 -1.17 7.50
C ALA A 37 19.02 -2.21 6.69
N SER A 38 18.08 -2.91 7.32
CA SER A 38 17.22 -3.89 6.65
C SER A 38 16.25 -3.22 5.67
N GLU A 39 15.62 -2.11 6.04
CA GLU A 39 14.76 -1.32 5.15
C GLU A 39 15.52 -0.79 3.93
N LYS A 40 16.77 -0.33 4.16
CA LYS A 40 17.66 0.09 3.06
C LYS A 40 17.98 -1.07 2.13
N ASN A 41 18.35 -2.24 2.65
CA ASN A 41 18.62 -3.43 1.85
C ASN A 41 17.38 -3.86 1.04
N ALA A 42 16.19 -3.79 1.65
CA ALA A 42 14.95 -4.08 0.95
C ALA A 42 14.69 -3.05 -0.18
N SER A 43 14.94 -1.75 0.07
CA SER A 43 14.80 -0.71 -0.95
C SER A 43 15.76 -0.95 -2.13
N GLU A 44 17.00 -1.34 -1.86
CA GLU A 44 18.00 -1.67 -2.89
C GLU A 44 17.60 -2.93 -3.68
N LEU A 45 17.16 -3.99 -2.99
CA LEU A 45 16.74 -5.25 -3.61
C LEU A 45 15.55 -5.06 -4.54
N PHE A 46 14.56 -4.30 -4.10
CA PHE A 46 13.37 -4.01 -4.90
C PHE A 46 13.58 -2.86 -5.90
N GLY A 47 14.65 -2.07 -5.75
CA GLY A 47 14.96 -0.94 -6.64
C GLY A 47 14.03 0.25 -6.45
N PHE A 48 13.56 0.51 -5.23
CA PHE A 48 12.61 1.58 -4.91
C PHE A 48 13.24 2.66 -4.03
N GLY A 49 12.60 3.83 -3.99
CA GLY A 49 13.14 4.98 -3.26
C GLY A 49 13.22 4.77 -1.75
N LYS A 50 12.21 4.13 -1.15
CA LYS A 50 12.17 3.83 0.28
C LYS A 50 11.25 2.66 0.59
N THR A 51 11.71 1.77 1.46
CA THR A 51 10.91 0.72 2.10
C THR A 51 10.74 1.08 3.57
N ILE A 52 9.55 0.86 4.10
CA ILE A 52 9.22 1.03 5.51
C ILE A 52 8.51 -0.23 5.98
N TYR A 53 8.96 -0.80 7.09
CA TYR A 53 8.33 -1.98 7.68
C TYR A 53 7.11 -1.62 8.51
N GLY A 54 6.08 -2.44 8.40
CA GLY A 54 4.89 -2.38 9.23
C GLY A 54 4.67 -3.70 9.97
N THR A 55 4.18 -3.62 11.22
CA THR A 55 3.93 -4.79 12.07
C THR A 55 2.49 -5.26 12.05
N GLU A 56 1.57 -4.49 11.46
CA GLU A 56 0.14 -4.82 11.35
C GLU A 56 -0.25 -5.39 9.98
N GLY A 57 0.73 -5.91 9.22
CA GLY A 57 0.52 -6.49 7.89
C GLY A 57 0.08 -5.48 6.84
N SER A 58 -0.45 -5.98 5.72
CA SER A 58 -0.91 -5.15 4.60
C SER A 58 -2.01 -4.16 4.96
N SER A 59 -2.80 -4.43 6.01
CA SER A 59 -3.83 -3.48 6.48
C SER A 59 -3.24 -2.16 6.94
N GLN A 60 -2.11 -2.17 7.64
CA GLN A 60 -1.36 -0.97 8.01
C GLN A 60 -0.78 -0.29 6.78
N CYS A 61 -0.19 -1.06 5.87
CA CYS A 61 0.39 -0.54 4.64
C CYS A 61 -0.66 0.19 3.78
N ILE A 62 -1.84 -0.40 3.61
CA ILE A 62 -2.96 0.22 2.87
C ILE A 62 -3.35 1.56 3.53
N ARG A 63 -3.50 1.60 4.85
CA ARG A 63 -3.84 2.82 5.59
C ARG A 63 -2.78 3.90 5.42
N THR A 64 -1.51 3.52 5.55
CA THR A 64 -0.37 4.44 5.39
C THR A 64 -0.30 4.99 3.96
N MET A 65 -0.44 4.14 2.96
CA MET A 65 -0.45 4.52 1.55
C MET A 65 -1.55 5.54 1.24
N LEU A 66 -2.78 5.29 1.73
CA LEU A 66 -3.90 6.23 1.60
C LEU A 66 -3.63 7.55 2.32
N PHE A 67 -3.10 7.49 3.55
CA PHE A 67 -2.78 8.69 4.32
C PHE A 67 -1.71 9.54 3.61
N LEU A 68 -0.65 8.93 3.12
CA LEU A 68 0.42 9.64 2.40
C LEU A 68 -0.11 10.29 1.12
N ALA A 69 -0.91 9.58 0.34
CA ALA A 69 -1.53 10.14 -0.87
C ALA A 69 -2.48 11.29 -0.53
N LEU A 70 -3.27 11.15 0.55
CA LEU A 70 -4.16 12.19 1.04
C LEU A 70 -3.40 13.46 1.48
N GLN A 71 -2.25 13.30 2.15
CA GLN A 71 -1.41 14.42 2.57
C GLN A 71 -0.73 15.13 1.39
N ALA A 72 -0.41 14.39 0.34
CA ALA A 72 0.26 14.90 -0.86
C ALA A 72 -0.69 15.65 -1.81
N ARG A 73 -2.02 15.56 -1.64
CA ARG A 73 -2.99 16.22 -2.51
C ARG A 73 -2.87 17.75 -2.42
N GLU A 74 -3.02 18.42 -3.54
CA GLU A 74 -2.94 19.89 -3.62
C GLU A 74 -4.20 20.56 -3.06
N ASN A 75 -5.39 20.11 -3.49
CA ASN A 75 -6.66 20.67 -3.03
C ASN A 75 -7.08 20.05 -1.69
N ARG A 76 -7.06 20.85 -0.63
CA ARG A 76 -7.43 20.42 0.74
C ARG A 76 -8.78 20.99 1.21
N THR A 77 -9.45 21.76 0.39
CA THR A 77 -10.71 22.43 0.76
C THR A 77 -11.93 21.55 0.50
N GLU A 78 -11.85 20.64 -0.45
CA GLU A 78 -12.92 19.74 -0.79
C GLU A 78 -12.78 18.39 -0.08
N ARG A 79 -13.91 17.72 0.12
CA ARG A 79 -13.92 16.35 0.64
C ARG A 79 -13.12 15.44 -0.27
N PRO A 80 -12.17 14.65 0.28
CA PRO A 80 -11.31 13.81 -0.55
C PRO A 80 -12.09 12.65 -1.17
N VAL A 81 -11.87 12.42 -2.46
CA VAL A 81 -12.44 11.30 -3.20
C VAL A 81 -11.31 10.43 -3.73
N ILE A 82 -11.45 9.12 -3.64
CA ILE A 82 -10.55 8.14 -4.26
C ILE A 82 -11.31 7.27 -5.26
N LEU A 83 -10.72 7.05 -6.43
CA LEU A 83 -11.27 6.14 -7.45
C LEU A 83 -10.66 4.75 -7.22
N ALA A 84 -11.50 3.73 -6.98
CA ALA A 84 -11.01 2.42 -6.56
C ALA A 84 -11.63 1.26 -7.34
N ALA A 85 -10.83 0.24 -7.63
CA ALA A 85 -11.32 -1.03 -8.14
C ALA A 85 -12.20 -1.74 -7.11
N ARG A 86 -13.34 -2.31 -7.54
CA ARG A 86 -14.39 -2.81 -6.64
C ARG A 86 -13.96 -4.02 -5.80
N ASN A 87 -12.93 -4.75 -6.18
CA ASN A 87 -12.39 -5.89 -5.45
C ASN A 87 -11.41 -5.52 -4.32
N ALA A 88 -11.43 -4.28 -3.86
CA ALA A 88 -10.59 -3.80 -2.77
C ALA A 88 -10.82 -4.60 -1.47
N HIS A 89 -9.73 -4.88 -0.74
CA HIS A 89 -9.81 -5.52 0.56
C HIS A 89 -10.54 -4.64 1.59
N LYS A 90 -11.20 -5.25 2.58
CA LYS A 90 -11.93 -4.51 3.63
C LYS A 90 -11.10 -3.47 4.38
N ALA A 91 -9.79 -3.70 4.52
CA ALA A 91 -8.87 -2.73 5.13
C ALA A 91 -8.85 -1.39 4.38
N PHE A 92 -9.01 -1.40 3.06
CA PHE A 92 -9.16 -0.18 2.27
C PHE A 92 -10.40 0.61 2.69
N LEU A 93 -11.56 -0.04 2.79
CA LEU A 93 -12.81 0.61 3.21
C LEU A 93 -12.70 1.18 4.63
N TYR A 94 -12.13 0.41 5.57
CA TYR A 94 -11.92 0.89 6.93
C TYR A 94 -10.94 2.06 6.98
N SER A 95 -9.94 2.06 6.13
CA SER A 95 -8.99 3.17 6.03
C SER A 95 -9.65 4.42 5.43
N CYS A 96 -10.49 4.28 4.41
CA CYS A 96 -11.27 5.39 3.86
C CYS A 96 -12.21 5.98 4.92
N ALA A 97 -12.92 5.14 5.68
CA ALA A 97 -13.77 5.59 6.77
C ALA A 97 -12.99 6.32 7.87
N LEU A 98 -11.82 5.81 8.26
CA LEU A 98 -10.94 6.44 9.25
C LEU A 98 -10.40 7.80 8.80
N LEU A 99 -10.11 7.94 7.52
CA LEU A 99 -9.50 9.14 6.92
C LEU A 99 -10.55 10.12 6.35
N ASP A 100 -11.82 9.83 6.49
CA ASP A 100 -12.95 10.60 5.93
C ASP A 100 -12.85 10.81 4.41
N VAL A 101 -12.53 9.73 3.68
CA VAL A 101 -12.37 9.69 2.23
C VAL A 101 -13.58 9.03 1.60
N ASP A 102 -14.21 9.70 0.64
CA ASP A 102 -15.26 9.11 -0.19
C ASP A 102 -14.67 8.21 -1.28
N VAL A 103 -15.40 7.15 -1.64
CA VAL A 103 -14.94 6.17 -2.62
C VAL A 103 -15.86 6.19 -3.83
N GLU A 104 -15.29 6.43 -4.99
CA GLU A 104 -15.92 6.17 -6.28
C GLU A 104 -15.41 4.84 -6.85
N TRP A 105 -16.34 4.00 -7.31
CA TRP A 105 -16.00 2.64 -7.70
C TRP A 105 -15.85 2.47 -9.19
N LEU A 106 -14.71 1.91 -9.60
CA LEU A 106 -14.53 1.30 -10.89
C LEU A 106 -15.19 -0.08 -10.89
N LEU A 107 -16.22 -0.22 -11.67
CA LEU A 107 -16.97 -1.47 -11.82
C LEU A 107 -16.59 -2.12 -13.15
N PRO A 108 -16.12 -3.38 -13.11
CA PRO A 108 -15.76 -4.09 -14.34
C PRO A 108 -17.02 -4.46 -15.14
N GLU A 109 -16.97 -4.29 -16.43
CA GLU A 109 -18.03 -4.76 -17.32
C GLU A 109 -18.04 -6.28 -17.35
N GLY A 110 -19.24 -6.88 -17.22
CA GLY A 110 -19.42 -8.32 -17.30
C GLY A 110 -18.78 -9.16 -16.19
N ALA A 111 -18.37 -8.56 -15.07
CA ALA A 111 -17.81 -9.29 -13.95
C ALA A 111 -18.81 -10.29 -13.34
N LYS A 112 -18.37 -11.54 -13.23
CA LYS A 112 -19.15 -12.64 -12.65
C LYS A 112 -18.78 -12.96 -11.21
N SER A 113 -17.77 -12.29 -10.65
CA SER A 113 -17.22 -12.56 -9.32
C SER A 113 -16.91 -11.27 -8.57
N LEU A 114 -17.17 -11.24 -7.27
CA LEU A 114 -16.77 -10.14 -6.39
C LEU A 114 -15.24 -10.09 -6.16
N CYS A 115 -14.55 -11.19 -6.41
CA CYS A 115 -13.09 -11.30 -6.22
C CYS A 115 -12.31 -10.83 -7.45
N ALA A 116 -12.95 -10.70 -8.60
CA ALA A 116 -12.32 -10.26 -9.85
C ALA A 116 -12.80 -8.88 -10.24
N CYS A 117 -11.86 -8.01 -10.62
CA CYS A 117 -12.16 -6.68 -11.11
C CYS A 117 -11.29 -6.35 -12.34
N PRO A 118 -11.59 -6.94 -13.50
CA PRO A 118 -10.83 -6.71 -14.72
C PRO A 118 -11.14 -5.32 -15.27
N ILE A 119 -10.49 -4.31 -14.73
CA ILE A 119 -10.59 -2.93 -15.19
C ILE A 119 -9.52 -2.63 -16.25
N THR A 120 -9.83 -1.71 -17.15
CA THR A 120 -8.92 -1.26 -18.21
C THR A 120 -8.41 0.16 -17.96
N ALA A 121 -7.35 0.54 -18.65
CA ALA A 121 -6.82 1.91 -18.59
C ALA A 121 -7.84 2.95 -19.10
N GLU A 122 -8.66 2.59 -20.09
CA GLU A 122 -9.73 3.45 -20.62
C GLU A 122 -10.79 3.71 -19.56
N GLN A 123 -11.22 2.69 -18.82
CA GLN A 123 -12.17 2.84 -17.72
C GLN A 123 -11.62 3.73 -16.60
N VAL A 124 -10.35 3.61 -16.28
CA VAL A 124 -9.66 4.49 -15.31
C VAL A 124 -9.62 5.93 -15.85
N ALA A 125 -9.21 6.13 -17.10
CA ALA A 125 -9.15 7.45 -17.71
C ALA A 125 -10.54 8.12 -17.78
N GLU A 126 -11.58 7.37 -18.09
CA GLU A 126 -12.96 7.88 -18.10
C GLU A 126 -13.47 8.20 -16.70
N GLY A 127 -13.14 7.36 -15.70
CA GLY A 127 -13.44 7.62 -14.31
C GLY A 127 -12.80 8.92 -13.82
N LEU A 128 -11.51 9.12 -14.10
CA LEU A 128 -10.77 10.31 -13.73
C LEU A 128 -11.28 11.60 -14.39
N LYS A 129 -11.84 11.53 -15.60
CA LYS A 129 -12.50 12.71 -16.26
C LYS A 129 -13.75 13.15 -15.53
N LYS A 130 -14.42 12.26 -14.82
CA LYS A 130 -15.71 12.50 -14.16
C LYS A 130 -15.56 12.72 -12.65
N SER A 131 -14.37 12.46 -12.11
CA SER A 131 -14.07 12.45 -10.69
C SER A 131 -13.02 13.50 -10.34
N SER A 132 -13.11 14.05 -9.14
CA SER A 132 -12.04 14.84 -8.52
C SER A 132 -11.12 13.97 -7.65
N ALA A 133 -10.96 12.70 -8.01
CA ALA A 133 -10.19 11.74 -7.22
C ALA A 133 -8.73 12.19 -7.07
N PHE A 134 -8.23 12.16 -5.82
CA PHE A 134 -6.83 12.49 -5.52
C PHE A 134 -5.88 11.32 -5.78
N ALA A 135 -6.40 10.10 -5.90
CA ALA A 135 -5.63 8.89 -6.19
C ALA A 135 -6.52 7.82 -6.86
N VAL A 136 -5.88 6.87 -7.54
CA VAL A 136 -6.51 5.62 -8.00
C VAL A 136 -5.98 4.47 -7.16
N TYR A 137 -6.85 3.58 -6.68
CA TYR A 137 -6.47 2.40 -5.89
C TYR A 137 -6.89 1.10 -6.57
N ILE A 138 -5.95 0.16 -6.65
CA ILE A 138 -6.15 -1.15 -7.28
C ILE A 138 -5.50 -2.24 -6.43
N THR A 139 -6.15 -3.41 -6.34
CA THR A 139 -5.55 -4.64 -5.79
C THR A 139 -5.01 -5.48 -6.95
N ALA A 140 -3.72 -5.74 -6.97
CA ALA A 140 -3.06 -6.53 -8.03
C ALA A 140 -1.79 -7.24 -7.51
N PRO A 141 -1.71 -8.59 -7.65
CA PRO A 141 -2.76 -9.49 -8.15
C PRO A 141 -3.98 -9.54 -7.23
N ASP A 142 -5.13 -9.87 -7.79
CA ASP A 142 -6.33 -10.15 -7.00
C ASP A 142 -6.29 -11.55 -6.36
N TYR A 143 -7.35 -11.92 -5.63
CA TYR A 143 -7.45 -13.24 -4.96
C TYR A 143 -7.44 -14.45 -5.92
N LEU A 144 -7.69 -14.23 -7.20
CA LEU A 144 -7.68 -15.27 -8.23
C LEU A 144 -6.37 -15.27 -9.04
N GLY A 145 -5.43 -14.38 -8.69
CA GLY A 145 -4.14 -14.23 -9.38
C GLY A 145 -4.21 -13.37 -10.64
N TYR A 146 -5.33 -12.71 -10.92
CA TYR A 146 -5.44 -11.79 -12.05
C TYR A 146 -4.78 -10.45 -11.71
N SER A 147 -4.07 -9.89 -12.69
CA SER A 147 -3.49 -8.54 -12.65
C SER A 147 -3.92 -7.79 -13.89
N PRO A 148 -4.56 -6.62 -13.75
CA PRO A 148 -4.84 -5.76 -14.90
C PRO A 148 -3.53 -5.21 -15.47
N ASP A 149 -3.61 -4.55 -16.64
CA ASP A 149 -2.43 -3.88 -17.23
C ASP A 149 -2.03 -2.64 -16.41
N ILE A 150 -1.22 -2.88 -15.38
CA ILE A 150 -0.75 -1.82 -14.47
C ILE A 150 0.02 -0.73 -15.21
N LYS A 151 0.77 -1.08 -16.26
CA LYS A 151 1.57 -0.11 -17.02
C LYS A 151 0.70 0.91 -17.73
N GLU A 152 -0.33 0.44 -18.44
CA GLU A 152 -1.26 1.30 -19.15
C GLU A 152 -2.14 2.11 -18.17
N ILE A 153 -2.56 1.51 -17.07
CA ILE A 153 -3.30 2.20 -15.99
C ILE A 153 -2.43 3.30 -15.35
N ALA A 154 -1.17 3.01 -15.06
CA ALA A 154 -0.25 3.99 -14.53
C ALA A 154 0.00 5.15 -15.51
N ALA A 155 0.03 4.87 -16.81
CA ALA A 155 0.12 5.90 -17.84
C ALA A 155 -1.12 6.80 -17.85
N ALA A 156 -2.32 6.24 -17.75
CA ALA A 156 -3.56 6.99 -17.65
C ALA A 156 -3.62 7.88 -16.40
N CYS A 157 -3.20 7.33 -15.24
CA CYS A 157 -3.11 8.08 -13.98
C CYS A 157 -2.13 9.26 -14.09
N ARG A 158 -0.93 9.02 -14.64
CA ARG A 158 0.07 10.09 -14.86
C ARG A 158 -0.44 11.18 -15.80
N ALA A 159 -1.14 10.82 -16.86
CA ALA A 159 -1.72 11.81 -17.78
C ALA A 159 -2.76 12.71 -17.10
N ALA A 160 -3.43 12.21 -16.06
CA ALA A 160 -4.36 12.97 -15.24
C ALA A 160 -3.71 13.65 -14.01
N GLY A 161 -2.41 13.49 -13.79
CA GLY A 161 -1.71 14.05 -12.62
C GLY A 161 -2.08 13.38 -11.30
N VAL A 162 -2.58 12.14 -11.32
CA VAL A 162 -3.11 11.42 -10.16
C VAL A 162 -2.24 10.19 -9.87
N PRO A 163 -1.81 9.93 -8.62
CA PRO A 163 -1.02 8.76 -8.28
C PRO A 163 -1.84 7.46 -8.36
N LEU A 164 -1.20 6.40 -8.88
CA LEU A 164 -1.71 5.04 -8.81
C LEU A 164 -1.16 4.34 -7.55
N LEU A 165 -2.05 3.89 -6.68
CA LEU A 165 -1.78 3.14 -5.47
C LEU A 165 -2.14 1.67 -5.70
N VAL A 166 -1.21 0.75 -5.44
CA VAL A 166 -1.44 -0.67 -5.69
C VAL A 166 -1.26 -1.50 -4.43
N ASP A 167 -2.34 -2.13 -4.00
CA ASP A 167 -2.28 -3.20 -2.99
C ASP A 167 -1.70 -4.46 -3.63
N ASN A 168 -0.41 -4.68 -3.41
CA ASN A 168 0.35 -5.79 -3.95
C ASN A 168 0.63 -6.87 -2.88
N ALA A 169 -0.24 -7.03 -1.89
CA ALA A 169 -0.06 -7.94 -0.76
C ALA A 169 0.26 -9.39 -1.19
N HIS A 170 -0.24 -9.81 -2.34
CA HIS A 170 -0.02 -11.15 -2.90
C HIS A 170 1.03 -11.20 -4.02
N GLY A 171 1.72 -10.10 -4.33
CA GLY A 171 2.50 -9.97 -5.55
C GLY A 171 3.98 -9.60 -5.38
N ALA A 172 4.55 -9.64 -4.19
CA ALA A 172 5.97 -9.30 -3.98
C ALA A 172 6.91 -10.07 -4.91
N TYR A 173 6.62 -11.33 -5.20
CA TYR A 173 7.40 -12.19 -6.10
C TYR A 173 7.45 -11.69 -7.56
N LEU A 174 6.50 -10.85 -7.96
CA LEU A 174 6.44 -10.27 -9.32
C LEU A 174 7.67 -9.44 -9.66
N LYS A 175 8.37 -8.92 -8.65
CA LYS A 175 9.65 -8.22 -8.81
C LYS A 175 10.73 -9.08 -9.44
N PHE A 176 10.75 -10.37 -9.11
CA PHE A 176 11.79 -11.31 -9.50
C PHE A 176 11.48 -12.05 -10.81
N LEU A 177 10.38 -11.72 -11.47
CA LEU A 177 10.09 -12.19 -12.82
C LEU A 177 10.92 -11.43 -13.87
N HIS A 178 11.18 -12.04 -15.00
CA HIS A 178 11.89 -11.44 -16.13
C HIS A 178 11.01 -11.48 -17.40
N PRO A 179 10.50 -10.31 -17.88
CA PRO A 179 10.60 -8.97 -17.27
C PRO A 179 9.81 -8.88 -15.95
N SER A 180 10.21 -7.92 -15.09
CA SER A 180 9.47 -7.65 -13.84
C SER A 180 8.02 -7.25 -14.13
N LYS A 181 7.11 -7.79 -13.31
CA LYS A 181 5.68 -7.43 -13.32
C LYS A 181 5.26 -6.72 -12.03
N HIS A 182 6.24 -6.28 -11.22
CA HIS A 182 5.95 -5.57 -9.99
C HIS A 182 5.34 -4.18 -10.29
N PRO A 183 4.26 -3.79 -9.59
CA PRO A 183 3.54 -2.53 -9.88
C PRO A 183 4.42 -1.28 -9.92
N LEU A 184 5.39 -1.16 -9.03
CA LEU A 184 6.30 0.00 -9.01
C LEU A 184 7.21 0.04 -10.25
N ASP A 185 7.67 -1.11 -10.77
CA ASP A 185 8.43 -1.16 -12.03
C ASP A 185 7.55 -0.81 -13.24
N LEU A 186 6.24 -0.98 -13.11
CA LEU A 186 5.25 -0.66 -14.13
C LEU A 186 4.68 0.77 -14.00
N GLY A 187 5.11 1.52 -13.00
CA GLY A 187 4.81 2.94 -12.86
C GLY A 187 3.76 3.28 -11.81
N ALA A 188 3.39 2.37 -10.92
CA ALA A 188 2.64 2.73 -9.71
C ALA A 188 3.46 3.69 -8.83
N ALA A 189 2.78 4.55 -8.09
CA ALA A 189 3.42 5.51 -7.18
C ALA A 189 3.76 4.90 -5.83
N MET A 190 2.92 4.00 -5.34
CA MET A 190 3.05 3.26 -4.08
C MET A 190 2.39 1.89 -4.22
#